data_3d40cd96f224bb5a42030d07d8d8d85a
#
_entry.id   3d40cd96f224bb5a42030d07d8d8d85a
#
_cell.length_a   1.000
_cell.length_b   1.000
_cell.length_c   1.000
_cell.angle_alpha   90.00
_cell.angle_beta   90.00
_cell.angle_gamma   90.00
#
_symmetry.space_group_name_H-M   'P 1'
#
loop_
_entity.id
_entity.type
_entity.pdbx_description
1 polymer ?
#
loop_
_entity_poly.entity_id
_entity_poly.type
_entity_poly.pdbx_seq_one_letter_code
_entity_poly.pdbx_strand_id
1 'polypeptide(L)'
;MEKKYLSDCIRYTTDIAPYPFIQIYSGVGSGKNTFVDALAKGYEESQPDGRVETLEPKRVLCITSRRAKVDELKNAEDVAYGTQVLEYESLDYVEDLDSYFASKRELSCDGIWGTIPIYQRSIACTNAAIERYLEKHYRADKAEDFLWNRFDIIVVDEAHAVVADASYQTAPYYVHSLINKTLKMNAAGKTNCKVIVMTGSPQILAGFRLPKNGHAIDLMDRCVRVEPKHVLLADKAEVLEDMQQRLAAGEKVIYFANRVSTVLNLYRNAFQEYRNEAAVSFSADDELDKQEKENREILERRDEIQAYIAENQKLPDDIRLFLTTSKNKEGIDIKNADIKTMYIETHSQIDAIQMAGRVRAGLDQLYIVTDAVQNSASESPFEYELSGRTDLQASLNAHLAQKKEDAGIAEEAPWSVQEHEGIRNYIAYIQKKFPYFCYDYFADAFCLYSDRHSSRRYYAEQNAAFVRAKEEGNLLSLVRKWFPQADIAYANKKQQRIDAYFHAQDVLNVPLEKSAVQEIKAYLETVIGQPFRCFNHFMKPYGYAIRKASGNTTSPNYGKQIITRIGTGKT
;
A
#
# COMPACT_ATOMS: atom_id res chain seq x y z
N MET A 1 26.29 12.09 4.50
CA MET A 1 26.55 10.66 4.74
C MET A 1 26.12 9.89 3.51
N GLU A 2 26.95 8.98 3.04
CA GLU A 2 26.59 8.08 1.95
C GLU A 2 25.44 7.17 2.40
N LYS A 3 24.39 7.10 1.61
CA LYS A 3 23.22 6.25 1.95
C LYS A 3 23.56 4.81 1.67
N LYS A 4 23.22 3.94 2.59
CA LYS A 4 23.52 2.51 2.56
C LYS A 4 22.27 1.69 2.24
N TYR A 5 22.45 0.46 1.80
CA TYR A 5 21.38 -0.51 1.71
C TYR A 5 21.05 -1.09 3.09
N LEU A 6 19.89 -1.71 3.20
CA LEU A 6 19.39 -2.28 4.46
C LEU A 6 20.38 -3.32 5.04
N SER A 7 20.91 -4.19 4.20
CA SER A 7 21.92 -5.19 4.56
C SER A 7 23.20 -4.60 5.17
N ASP A 8 23.54 -3.34 4.83
CA ASP A 8 24.72 -2.67 5.37
C ASP A 8 24.45 -2.00 6.73
N CYS A 9 23.17 -1.89 7.12
CA CYS A 9 22.74 -1.14 8.29
C CYS A 9 22.30 -2.02 9.45
N ILE A 10 21.89 -3.27 9.19
CA ILE A 10 21.37 -4.20 10.18
C ILE A 10 22.36 -5.32 10.42
N ARG A 11 22.58 -5.64 11.69
CA ARG A 11 23.34 -6.80 12.11
C ARG A 11 22.42 -7.84 12.73
N TYR A 12 22.51 -9.06 12.23
CA TYR A 12 21.66 -10.15 12.75
C TYR A 12 21.92 -10.40 14.23
N THR A 13 23.19 -10.46 14.61
CA THR A 13 23.62 -10.84 15.96
C THR A 13 23.16 -9.87 17.03
N THR A 14 23.15 -8.57 16.75
CA THR A 14 22.78 -7.52 17.70
C THR A 14 21.35 -6.99 17.54
N ASP A 15 20.84 -6.93 16.32
CA ASP A 15 19.60 -6.23 16.01
C ASP A 15 18.41 -7.19 15.82
N ILE A 16 18.69 -8.47 15.52
CA ILE A 16 17.64 -9.48 15.25
C ILE A 16 17.69 -10.64 16.25
N ALA A 17 18.85 -11.26 16.44
CA ALA A 17 18.96 -12.49 17.23
C ALA A 17 18.41 -12.38 18.66
N PRO A 18 18.56 -11.25 19.39
CA PRO A 18 18.07 -11.13 20.76
C PRO A 18 16.53 -11.02 20.86
N TYR A 19 15.84 -10.68 19.77
CA TYR A 19 14.43 -10.30 19.81
C TYR A 19 13.53 -11.32 19.10
N PRO A 20 12.34 -11.64 19.62
CA PRO A 20 11.37 -12.49 18.95
C PRO A 20 10.56 -11.75 17.87
N PHE A 21 10.49 -10.40 17.96
CA PHE A 21 9.74 -9.55 17.04
C PHE A 21 10.56 -8.30 16.70
N ILE A 22 10.73 -8.06 15.41
CA ILE A 22 11.51 -6.95 14.89
C ILE A 22 10.65 -6.15 13.90
N GLN A 23 10.63 -4.83 14.06
CA GLN A 23 10.04 -3.90 13.11
C GLN A 23 11.14 -3.12 12.42
N ILE A 24 11.21 -3.19 11.08
CA ILE A 24 12.21 -2.50 10.27
C ILE A 24 11.51 -1.45 9.41
N TYR A 25 11.86 -0.19 9.62
CA TYR A 25 11.37 0.93 8.85
C TYR A 25 12.44 1.39 7.87
N SER A 26 12.20 1.20 6.58
CA SER A 26 13.15 1.59 5.53
C SER A 26 12.42 1.93 4.24
N GLY A 27 12.90 2.95 3.53
CA GLY A 27 12.24 3.48 2.33
C GLY A 27 12.07 2.45 1.20
N VAL A 28 11.29 2.83 0.19
CA VAL A 28 11.17 2.05 -1.04
C VAL A 28 12.53 2.05 -1.76
N GLY A 29 12.96 0.88 -2.24
CA GLY A 29 14.26 0.72 -2.90
C GLY A 29 15.45 0.54 -1.94
N SER A 30 15.24 0.41 -0.64
CA SER A 30 16.30 0.24 0.36
C SER A 30 16.99 -1.13 0.37
N GLY A 31 16.58 -2.08 -0.47
CA GLY A 31 17.17 -3.43 -0.52
C GLY A 31 16.53 -4.42 0.45
N LYS A 32 15.23 -4.27 0.79
CA LYS A 32 14.51 -5.22 1.65
C LYS A 32 14.61 -6.67 1.16
N ASN A 33 14.41 -6.91 -0.14
CA ASN A 33 14.51 -8.25 -0.72
C ASN A 33 15.93 -8.82 -0.58
N THR A 34 16.95 -8.03 -0.89
CA THR A 34 18.35 -8.41 -0.75
C THR A 34 18.68 -8.78 0.70
N PHE A 35 18.10 -8.08 1.67
CA PHE A 35 18.28 -8.38 3.08
C PHE A 35 17.62 -9.72 3.46
N VAL A 36 16.40 -9.98 3.03
CA VAL A 36 15.73 -11.28 3.24
C VAL A 36 16.53 -12.41 2.59
N ASP A 37 17.07 -12.11 1.42
CA ASP A 37 17.97 -12.97 0.68
C ASP A 37 19.23 -13.31 1.49
N ALA A 38 19.89 -12.36 2.01
CA ALA A 38 21.06 -12.58 2.84
C ALA A 38 20.74 -13.45 4.09
N LEU A 39 19.60 -13.22 4.74
CA LEU A 39 19.17 -14.06 5.88
C LEU A 39 19.01 -15.53 5.50
N ALA A 40 18.45 -15.81 4.34
CA ALA A 40 18.21 -17.17 3.91
C ALA A 40 19.49 -17.88 3.44
N LYS A 41 20.42 -17.16 2.79
CA LYS A 41 21.71 -17.72 2.33
C LYS A 41 22.76 -17.85 3.43
N GLY A 42 22.63 -17.06 4.48
CA GLY A 42 23.74 -16.78 5.38
C GLY A 42 24.73 -15.77 4.79
N TYR A 43 25.48 -15.12 5.62
CA TYR A 43 26.49 -14.14 5.23
C TYR A 43 27.51 -13.89 6.33
N GLU A 44 28.62 -13.27 5.97
CA GLU A 44 29.61 -12.83 6.94
C GLU A 44 29.25 -11.45 7.48
N GLU A 45 29.22 -11.31 8.80
CA GLU A 45 28.87 -10.09 9.50
C GLU A 45 30.09 -9.53 10.25
N SER A 46 30.51 -8.33 9.86
CA SER A 46 31.61 -7.64 10.54
C SER A 46 31.12 -6.97 11.83
N GLN A 47 31.69 -7.34 12.95
CA GLN A 47 31.42 -6.76 14.26
C GLN A 47 32.18 -5.43 14.47
N PRO A 48 31.72 -4.54 15.37
CA PRO A 48 32.39 -3.26 15.66
C PRO A 48 33.83 -3.40 16.16
N ASP A 49 34.17 -4.55 16.76
CA ASP A 49 35.51 -4.86 17.26
C ASP A 49 36.42 -5.49 16.20
N GLY A 50 35.96 -5.55 14.93
CA GLY A 50 36.72 -6.10 13.80
C GLY A 50 36.64 -7.63 13.64
N ARG A 51 35.92 -8.32 14.52
CA ARG A 51 35.63 -9.76 14.33
C ARG A 51 34.65 -9.95 13.18
N VAL A 52 34.77 -11.06 12.47
CA VAL A 52 33.81 -11.50 11.46
C VAL A 52 33.08 -12.72 12.00
N GLU A 53 31.77 -12.63 12.05
CA GLU A 53 30.89 -13.74 12.43
C GLU A 53 30.15 -14.25 11.20
N THR A 54 30.12 -15.56 10.99
CA THR A 54 29.38 -16.18 9.90
C THR A 54 27.97 -16.47 10.38
N LEU A 55 26.98 -15.87 9.74
CA LEU A 55 25.58 -16.19 9.92
C LEU A 55 25.24 -17.43 9.09
N GLU A 56 24.83 -18.48 9.76
CA GLU A 56 24.30 -19.68 9.11
C GLU A 56 22.98 -19.38 8.37
N PRO A 57 22.74 -20.03 7.22
CA PRO A 57 21.49 -19.91 6.48
C PRO A 57 20.25 -20.15 7.35
N LYS A 58 19.21 -19.31 7.20
CA LYS A 58 17.94 -19.43 7.90
C LYS A 58 16.82 -19.91 6.98
N ARG A 59 15.90 -20.68 7.53
CA ARG A 59 14.65 -21.02 6.82
C ARG A 59 13.69 -19.87 6.98
N VAL A 60 13.40 -19.18 5.88
CA VAL A 60 12.60 -17.95 5.87
C VAL A 60 11.25 -18.20 5.20
N LEU A 61 10.15 -17.82 5.86
CA LEU A 61 8.85 -17.63 5.25
C LEU A 61 8.66 -16.14 4.97
N CYS A 62 8.70 -15.74 3.70
CA CYS A 62 8.46 -14.37 3.28
C CYS A 62 7.01 -14.20 2.84
N ILE A 63 6.23 -13.41 3.58
CA ILE A 63 4.83 -13.12 3.30
C ILE A 63 4.74 -11.73 2.69
N THR A 64 4.07 -11.60 1.55
CA THR A 64 3.86 -10.34 0.83
C THR A 64 2.38 -10.12 0.49
N SER A 65 2.00 -8.88 0.22
CA SER A 65 0.61 -8.52 -0.06
C SER A 65 0.14 -8.88 -1.47
N ARG A 66 1.06 -9.04 -2.43
CA ARG A 66 0.73 -9.12 -3.86
C ARG A 66 1.35 -10.32 -4.55
N ARG A 67 0.56 -11.00 -5.39
CA ARG A 67 1.01 -12.10 -6.22
C ARG A 67 2.13 -11.68 -7.19
N ALA A 68 2.01 -10.52 -7.81
CA ALA A 68 3.04 -9.99 -8.70
C ALA A 68 4.43 -9.92 -8.04
N LYS A 69 4.49 -9.65 -6.72
CA LYS A 69 5.75 -9.66 -5.97
C LYS A 69 6.30 -11.08 -5.77
N VAL A 70 5.42 -12.04 -5.55
CA VAL A 70 5.78 -13.45 -5.46
C VAL A 70 6.31 -13.95 -6.81
N ASP A 71 5.65 -13.58 -7.90
CA ASP A 71 6.07 -13.92 -9.27
C ASP A 71 7.43 -13.27 -9.63
N GLU A 72 7.66 -12.02 -9.19
CA GLU A 72 8.96 -11.35 -9.32
C GLU A 72 10.06 -12.12 -8.59
N LEU A 73 9.82 -12.58 -7.37
CA LEU A 73 10.75 -13.39 -6.61
C LEU A 73 11.03 -14.74 -7.27
N LYS A 74 10.01 -15.34 -7.90
CA LYS A 74 10.11 -16.61 -8.64
C LYS A 74 10.98 -16.50 -9.88
N ASN A 75 10.85 -15.40 -10.61
CA ASN A 75 11.50 -15.20 -11.92
C ASN A 75 12.88 -14.52 -11.79
N ALA A 76 13.31 -14.14 -10.60
CA ALA A 76 14.63 -13.57 -10.39
C ALA A 76 15.71 -14.60 -10.75
N GLU A 77 16.53 -14.32 -11.78
CA GLU A 77 17.62 -15.21 -12.25
C GLU A 77 18.64 -15.52 -11.16
N ASP A 78 18.79 -14.65 -10.19
CA ASP A 78 19.58 -14.83 -8.97
C ASP A 78 18.71 -15.34 -7.81
N VAL A 79 17.79 -16.24 -8.04
CA VAL A 79 17.19 -16.99 -6.94
C VAL A 79 18.23 -17.93 -6.38
N ALA A 80 19.16 -17.36 -5.72
CA ALA A 80 20.10 -18.04 -4.88
C ALA A 80 19.40 -18.74 -3.72
N TYR A 81 18.10 -18.60 -3.67
CA TYR A 81 17.21 -19.43 -2.90
C TYR A 81 16.55 -20.43 -3.81
N GLY A 82 16.47 -21.58 -3.48
CA GLY A 82 15.31 -22.37 -3.82
C GLY A 82 14.10 -21.75 -3.12
N THR A 83 13.81 -20.46 -3.35
CA THR A 83 12.59 -19.82 -2.87
C THR A 83 11.47 -20.39 -3.68
N GLN A 84 10.77 -21.34 -3.11
CA GLN A 84 9.58 -21.85 -3.75
C GLN A 84 8.45 -20.94 -3.44
N VAL A 85 7.90 -20.46 -4.50
CA VAL A 85 6.66 -19.76 -4.49
C VAL A 85 5.58 -20.78 -4.18
N LEU A 86 4.95 -20.64 -3.03
CA LEU A 86 3.65 -21.26 -2.81
C LEU A 86 2.65 -20.52 -3.71
N GLU A 87 2.49 -20.98 -4.93
CA GLU A 87 1.46 -20.45 -5.80
C GLU A 87 0.08 -20.69 -5.20
N TYR A 88 -0.84 -19.80 -5.55
CA TYR A 88 -2.21 -19.78 -5.11
C TYR A 88 -2.95 -21.13 -5.37
N GLU A 89 -2.54 -21.87 -6.40
CA GLU A 89 -3.07 -23.17 -6.78
C GLU A 89 -2.28 -24.33 -6.17
N SER A 90 -1.05 -24.12 -5.80
CA SER A 90 -0.15 -25.16 -5.28
C SER A 90 -0.11 -25.24 -3.76
N LEU A 91 -1.05 -24.60 -3.06
CA LEU A 91 -1.26 -24.84 -1.63
C LEU A 91 -1.62 -26.30 -1.30
N ASP A 92 -2.02 -27.07 -2.30
CA ASP A 92 -2.13 -28.53 -2.19
C ASP A 92 -0.78 -29.19 -1.86
N TYR A 93 0.31 -28.55 -2.27
CA TYR A 93 1.68 -29.00 -1.97
C TYR A 93 2.15 -28.70 -0.56
N VAL A 94 1.40 -27.92 0.23
CA VAL A 94 1.80 -27.64 1.63
C VAL A 94 1.52 -28.84 2.53
N GLU A 95 0.58 -29.71 2.18
CA GLU A 95 0.48 -31.03 2.80
C GLU A 95 1.81 -31.77 2.71
N ASP A 96 2.59 -31.41 1.71
CA ASP A 96 3.76 -32.13 1.29
C ASP A 96 5.03 -31.28 1.39
N LEU A 97 5.06 -30.25 2.27
CA LEU A 97 6.33 -29.54 2.54
C LEU A 97 7.43 -30.53 2.89
N ASP A 98 7.12 -31.58 3.67
CA ASP A 98 8.08 -32.62 4.03
C ASP A 98 8.41 -33.50 2.84
N SER A 99 7.42 -33.96 2.06
CA SER A 99 7.65 -34.69 0.81
C SER A 99 8.27 -33.81 -0.26
N TYR A 100 7.89 -32.54 -0.32
CA TYR A 100 8.57 -31.58 -1.20
C TYR A 100 10.04 -31.44 -0.83
N PHE A 101 10.37 -31.21 0.42
CA PHE A 101 11.76 -31.17 0.88
C PHE A 101 12.43 -32.54 0.80
N ALA A 102 11.69 -33.64 0.93
CA ALA A 102 12.19 -35.00 0.70
C ALA A 102 12.47 -35.25 -0.79
N SER A 103 11.55 -34.86 -1.70
CA SER A 103 11.75 -35.03 -3.15
C SER A 103 12.94 -34.21 -3.67
N LYS A 104 13.21 -33.05 -3.07
CA LYS A 104 14.43 -32.28 -3.36
C LYS A 104 15.70 -32.96 -2.83
N ARG A 105 15.59 -33.74 -1.75
CA ARG A 105 16.69 -34.61 -1.29
C ARG A 105 16.99 -35.73 -2.30
N GLU A 106 15.95 -36.32 -2.90
CA GLU A 106 16.10 -37.36 -3.93
C GLU A 106 16.65 -36.83 -5.26
N LEU A 107 16.30 -35.58 -5.61
CA LEU A 107 16.84 -34.92 -6.82
C LEU A 107 18.31 -34.46 -6.67
N SER A 108 18.83 -34.32 -5.46
CA SER A 108 20.26 -34.13 -5.21
C SER A 108 20.99 -35.47 -5.30
N CYS A 109 20.94 -36.07 -6.45
CA CYS A 109 21.49 -37.34 -6.86
C CYS A 109 22.89 -37.56 -6.33
N ASP A 110 23.19 -38.51 -5.62
CA ASP A 110 24.46 -39.15 -5.30
C ASP A 110 24.59 -39.60 -3.86
N GLY A 111 23.45 -39.78 -3.18
CA GLY A 111 23.46 -40.48 -1.88
C GLY A 111 24.05 -39.71 -0.72
N ILE A 112 24.38 -38.42 -0.89
CA ILE A 112 24.92 -37.57 0.17
C ILE A 112 23.78 -36.73 0.79
N TRP A 113 23.13 -37.30 1.75
CA TRP A 113 22.17 -36.63 2.63
C TRP A 113 22.89 -35.49 3.37
N GLY A 114 22.61 -34.26 3.01
CA GLY A 114 23.13 -33.12 3.76
C GLY A 114 23.53 -31.90 2.92
N THR A 115 23.50 -32.01 1.60
CA THR A 115 24.02 -30.97 0.72
C THR A 115 22.99 -30.02 0.09
N ILE A 116 21.69 -30.15 0.38
CA ILE A 116 20.75 -29.11 0.01
C ILE A 116 20.95 -27.95 0.99
N PRO A 117 21.38 -26.78 0.53
CA PRO A 117 21.54 -25.61 1.39
C PRO A 117 20.22 -25.29 2.11
N ILE A 118 20.29 -24.91 3.38
CA ILE A 118 19.11 -24.59 4.20
C ILE A 118 18.25 -23.51 3.55
N TYR A 119 18.86 -22.55 2.86
CA TYR A 119 18.13 -21.48 2.16
C TYR A 119 17.19 -22.01 1.07
N GLN A 120 17.40 -23.18 0.49
CA GLN A 120 16.46 -23.81 -0.43
C GLN A 120 15.15 -24.24 0.23
N ARG A 121 15.06 -24.14 1.57
CA ARG A 121 13.84 -24.39 2.35
C ARG A 121 13.05 -23.11 2.67
N SER A 122 13.52 -21.98 2.19
CA SER A 122 12.79 -20.71 2.32
C SER A 122 11.67 -20.62 1.28
N ILE A 123 10.58 -19.95 1.65
CA ILE A 123 9.35 -19.87 0.84
C ILE A 123 8.86 -18.43 0.82
N ALA A 124 8.41 -17.96 -0.35
CA ALA A 124 7.65 -16.74 -0.48
C ALA A 124 6.18 -17.05 -0.80
N CYS A 125 5.25 -16.32 -0.17
CA CYS A 125 3.82 -16.49 -0.40
C CYS A 125 3.04 -15.19 -0.23
N THR A 126 1.79 -15.18 -0.69
CA THR A 126 0.88 -14.05 -0.48
C THR A 126 0.14 -14.16 0.86
N ASN A 127 -0.45 -13.04 1.33
CA ASN A 127 -1.36 -13.04 2.47
C ASN A 127 -2.51 -14.04 2.25
N ALA A 128 -3.05 -14.13 1.04
CA ALA A 128 -4.13 -15.05 0.68
C ALA A 128 -3.69 -16.52 0.75
N ALA A 129 -2.41 -16.80 0.54
CA ALA A 129 -1.87 -18.14 0.70
C ALA A 129 -1.90 -18.59 2.16
N ILE A 130 -1.62 -17.70 3.11
CA ILE A 130 -1.73 -17.99 4.55
C ILE A 130 -3.18 -18.28 4.95
N GLU A 131 -4.15 -17.46 4.46
CA GLU A 131 -5.59 -17.69 4.72
C GLU A 131 -6.01 -19.09 4.29
N ARG A 132 -5.69 -19.50 3.06
CA ARG A 132 -6.04 -20.81 2.51
C ARG A 132 -5.32 -21.96 3.21
N TYR A 133 -4.05 -21.74 3.56
CA TYR A 133 -3.31 -22.74 4.31
C TYR A 133 -4.01 -23.05 5.64
N LEU A 134 -4.40 -22.00 6.38
CA LEU A 134 -5.10 -22.15 7.65
C LEU A 134 -6.46 -22.83 7.47
N GLU A 135 -7.22 -22.43 6.45
CA GLU A 135 -8.52 -23.04 6.15
C GLU A 135 -8.41 -24.53 5.84
N LYS A 136 -7.40 -24.92 5.05
CA LYS A 136 -7.28 -26.28 4.51
C LYS A 136 -6.55 -27.24 5.45
N HIS A 137 -5.51 -26.77 6.13
CA HIS A 137 -4.55 -27.63 6.79
C HIS A 137 -4.43 -27.45 8.30
N TYR A 138 -4.97 -26.35 8.86
CA TYR A 138 -4.81 -26.12 10.29
C TYR A 138 -5.62 -27.14 11.10
N ARG A 139 -4.90 -27.82 12.02
CA ARG A 139 -5.46 -28.70 13.02
C ARG A 139 -4.88 -28.31 14.38
N ALA A 140 -5.75 -28.23 15.38
CA ALA A 140 -5.35 -27.80 16.71
C ALA A 140 -4.35 -28.77 17.37
N ASP A 141 -4.46 -30.07 17.09
CA ASP A 141 -3.58 -31.13 17.58
C ASP A 141 -2.18 -31.15 16.95
N LYS A 142 -2.04 -30.50 15.77
CA LYS A 142 -0.78 -30.38 15.04
C LYS A 142 -0.19 -28.97 15.08
N ALA A 143 -0.67 -28.13 16.00
CA ALA A 143 -0.22 -26.74 16.10
C ALA A 143 1.29 -26.61 16.36
N GLU A 144 1.92 -27.59 16.99
CA GLU A 144 3.37 -27.61 17.24
C GLU A 144 4.19 -27.87 15.97
N ASP A 145 3.62 -28.58 14.98
CA ASP A 145 4.23 -28.84 13.67
C ASP A 145 3.92 -27.77 12.63
N PHE A 146 3.24 -26.74 13.06
CA PHE A 146 2.83 -25.65 12.18
C PHE A 146 4.02 -24.81 11.69
N LEU A 147 3.78 -23.76 10.89
CA LEU A 147 4.81 -22.97 10.20
C LEU A 147 6.02 -22.58 11.07
N TRP A 148 5.85 -22.30 12.36
CA TRP A 148 6.95 -21.91 13.26
C TRP A 148 7.94 -23.03 13.60
N ASN A 149 7.62 -24.31 13.38
CA ASN A 149 8.60 -25.40 13.49
C ASN A 149 9.38 -25.61 12.17
N ARG A 150 8.84 -25.11 11.07
CA ARG A 150 9.43 -25.27 9.74
C ARG A 150 10.33 -24.10 9.35
N PHE A 151 10.10 -22.93 9.93
CA PHE A 151 10.83 -21.71 9.63
C PHE A 151 11.49 -21.12 10.87
N ASP A 152 12.70 -20.58 10.67
CA ASP A 152 13.43 -19.89 11.72
C ASP A 152 12.98 -18.42 11.81
N ILE A 153 12.52 -17.88 10.67
CA ILE A 153 12.09 -16.49 10.55
C ILE A 153 10.83 -16.40 9.67
N ILE A 154 9.82 -15.69 10.15
CA ILE A 154 8.68 -15.24 9.35
C ILE A 154 8.93 -13.76 9.05
N VAL A 155 9.06 -13.42 7.77
CA VAL A 155 9.18 -12.04 7.28
C VAL A 155 7.85 -11.61 6.69
N VAL A 156 7.33 -10.44 7.10
CA VAL A 156 6.21 -9.79 6.45
C VAL A 156 6.74 -8.57 5.72
N ASP A 157 6.89 -8.70 4.41
CA ASP A 157 7.31 -7.59 3.55
C ASP A 157 6.11 -6.70 3.22
N GLU A 158 6.38 -5.40 3.13
CA GLU A 158 5.34 -4.36 3.00
C GLU A 158 4.24 -4.50 4.05
N ALA A 159 4.65 -4.67 5.32
CA ALA A 159 3.75 -4.93 6.45
C ALA A 159 2.62 -3.90 6.62
N HIS A 160 2.78 -2.67 6.09
CA HIS A 160 1.70 -1.69 6.04
C HIS A 160 0.47 -2.20 5.27
N ALA A 161 0.66 -3.09 4.29
CA ALA A 161 -0.45 -3.67 3.52
C ALA A 161 -1.34 -4.57 4.38
N VAL A 162 -0.82 -5.17 5.46
CA VAL A 162 -1.64 -5.96 6.41
C VAL A 162 -2.73 -5.10 7.04
N VAL A 163 -2.47 -3.81 7.26
CA VAL A 163 -3.48 -2.86 7.75
C VAL A 163 -4.18 -2.15 6.59
N ALA A 164 -3.44 -1.66 5.60
CA ALA A 164 -4.01 -0.87 4.49
C ALA A 164 -5.05 -1.65 3.68
N ASP A 165 -4.79 -2.92 3.40
CA ASP A 165 -5.67 -3.78 2.60
C ASP A 165 -6.84 -4.37 3.40
N ALA A 166 -6.84 -4.23 4.73
CA ALA A 166 -7.90 -4.75 5.60
C ALA A 166 -9.30 -4.20 5.26
N SER A 167 -9.40 -3.02 4.64
CA SER A 167 -10.68 -2.42 4.26
C SER A 167 -11.46 -3.23 3.23
N TYR A 168 -10.79 -4.04 2.39
CA TYR A 168 -11.39 -4.79 1.29
C TYR A 168 -11.03 -6.28 1.23
N GLN A 169 -10.07 -6.75 2.05
CA GLN A 169 -9.63 -8.15 2.10
C GLN A 169 -9.70 -8.73 3.51
N THR A 170 -9.87 -10.05 3.61
CA THR A 170 -9.77 -10.82 4.87
C THR A 170 -8.39 -11.40 5.09
N ALA A 171 -7.68 -11.74 4.04
CA ALA A 171 -6.37 -12.38 4.09
C ALA A 171 -5.35 -11.71 5.05
N PRO A 172 -5.25 -10.36 5.13
CA PRO A 172 -4.36 -9.71 6.09
C PRO A 172 -4.65 -10.05 7.55
N TYR A 173 -5.91 -10.35 7.91
CA TYR A 173 -6.26 -10.79 9.26
C TYR A 173 -5.47 -12.04 9.67
N TYR A 174 -5.36 -13.00 8.77
CA TYR A 174 -4.70 -14.28 9.05
C TYR A 174 -3.19 -14.15 9.22
N VAL A 175 -2.58 -13.20 8.49
CA VAL A 175 -1.17 -12.84 8.71
C VAL A 175 -0.98 -12.23 10.10
N HIS A 176 -1.86 -11.33 10.52
CA HIS A 176 -1.81 -10.73 11.84
C HIS A 176 -2.05 -11.78 12.95
N SER A 177 -3.02 -12.66 12.76
CA SER A 177 -3.30 -13.79 13.67
C SER A 177 -2.10 -14.74 13.80
N LEU A 178 -1.45 -15.09 12.66
CA LEU A 178 -0.22 -15.90 12.65
C LEU A 178 0.91 -15.22 13.44
N ILE A 179 1.15 -13.92 13.21
CA ILE A 179 2.15 -13.16 13.97
C ILE A 179 1.88 -13.25 15.48
N ASN A 180 0.65 -12.94 15.89
CA ASN A 180 0.26 -12.93 17.29
C ASN A 180 0.40 -14.32 17.93
N LYS A 181 0.02 -15.39 17.20
CA LYS A 181 0.18 -16.76 17.67
C LYS A 181 1.65 -17.13 17.79
N THR A 182 2.47 -16.82 16.79
CA THR A 182 3.93 -17.06 16.82
C THR A 182 4.56 -16.42 18.05
N LEU A 183 4.21 -15.15 18.34
CA LEU A 183 4.73 -14.43 19.51
C LEU A 183 4.26 -15.06 20.84
N LYS A 184 3.01 -15.53 20.93
CA LYS A 184 2.52 -16.27 22.10
C LYS A 184 3.29 -17.58 22.31
N MET A 185 3.53 -18.32 21.22
CA MET A 185 4.31 -19.57 21.25
C MET A 185 5.76 -19.31 21.67
N ASN A 186 6.35 -18.23 21.17
CA ASN A 186 7.70 -17.79 21.54
C ASN A 186 7.79 -17.43 23.03
N ALA A 187 6.83 -16.65 23.53
CA ALA A 187 6.75 -16.29 24.96
C ALA A 187 6.54 -17.51 25.87
N ALA A 188 5.91 -18.57 25.37
CA ALA A 188 5.73 -19.84 26.07
C ALA A 188 6.94 -20.80 25.94
N GLY A 189 8.00 -20.39 25.23
CA GLY A 189 9.18 -21.23 24.99
C GLY A 189 8.95 -22.42 24.07
N LYS A 190 7.84 -22.42 23.30
CA LYS A 190 7.46 -23.51 22.39
C LYS A 190 8.07 -23.39 21.00
N THR A 191 8.59 -22.23 20.64
CA THR A 191 9.30 -21.97 19.38
C THR A 191 10.35 -20.89 19.56
N ASN A 192 11.38 -20.91 18.70
CA ASN A 192 12.37 -19.83 18.54
C ASN A 192 12.17 -19.05 17.23
N CYS A 193 11.10 -19.33 16.50
CA CYS A 193 10.78 -18.66 15.25
C CYS A 193 10.61 -17.15 15.49
N LYS A 194 11.36 -16.33 14.75
CA LYS A 194 11.31 -14.87 14.85
C LYS A 194 10.33 -14.30 13.86
N VAL A 195 9.81 -13.14 14.17
CA VAL A 195 8.96 -12.39 13.25
C VAL A 195 9.64 -11.06 12.92
N ILE A 196 9.83 -10.79 11.63
CA ILE A 196 10.35 -9.53 11.11
C ILE A 196 9.25 -8.89 10.26
N VAL A 197 8.83 -7.68 10.60
CA VAL A 197 7.92 -6.88 9.77
C VAL A 197 8.68 -5.72 9.17
N MET A 198 8.60 -5.56 7.83
CA MET A 198 9.32 -4.51 7.11
C MET A 198 8.35 -3.60 6.37
N THR A 199 8.60 -2.30 6.40
CA THR A 199 7.77 -1.34 5.68
C THR A 199 8.49 -0.04 5.38
N GLY A 200 8.11 0.59 4.25
CA GLY A 200 8.43 1.98 3.93
C GLY A 200 7.40 3.00 4.46
N SER A 201 6.34 2.53 5.11
CA SER A 201 5.22 3.37 5.55
C SER A 201 4.81 3.03 7.00
N PRO A 202 5.65 3.37 7.99
CA PRO A 202 5.44 2.96 9.39
C PRO A 202 4.20 3.58 10.04
N GLN A 203 3.63 4.65 9.49
CA GLN A 203 2.56 5.43 10.10
C GLN A 203 1.28 4.61 10.34
N ILE A 204 1.01 3.64 9.49
CA ILE A 204 -0.17 2.79 9.62
C ILE A 204 0.05 1.58 10.56
N LEU A 205 1.30 1.29 10.90
CA LEU A 205 1.64 0.16 11.77
C LEU A 205 1.33 0.39 13.26
N ALA A 206 0.71 1.52 13.62
CA ALA A 206 0.29 1.77 15.01
C ALA A 206 -0.60 0.65 15.58
N GLY A 207 -1.26 -0.17 14.74
CA GLY A 207 -1.99 -1.37 15.11
C GLY A 207 -1.09 -2.57 15.48
N PHE A 208 0.13 -2.63 14.94
CA PHE A 208 1.13 -3.63 15.34
C PHE A 208 1.83 -3.14 16.60
N ARG A 209 1.26 -3.44 17.76
CA ARG A 209 1.89 -3.10 19.03
C ARG A 209 3.22 -3.83 19.16
N LEU A 210 4.30 -3.07 19.30
CA LEU A 210 5.60 -3.63 19.62
C LEU A 210 5.51 -4.32 20.99
N PRO A 211 5.74 -5.65 21.10
CA PRO A 211 5.76 -6.32 22.37
C PRO A 211 6.94 -5.81 23.23
N LYS A 212 6.89 -5.98 24.56
CA LYS A 212 7.93 -5.50 25.47
C LYS A 212 9.35 -6.00 25.14
N ASN A 213 9.43 -7.20 24.54
CA ASN A 213 10.66 -7.83 24.08
C ASN A 213 10.88 -7.71 22.57
N GLY A 214 10.14 -6.83 21.90
CA GLY A 214 10.33 -6.51 20.49
C GLY A 214 11.32 -5.38 20.29
N HIS A 215 11.82 -5.25 19.05
CA HIS A 215 12.78 -4.23 18.65
C HIS A 215 12.32 -3.50 17.40
N ALA A 216 12.39 -2.17 17.41
CA ALA A 216 12.10 -1.34 16.24
C ALA A 216 13.40 -0.68 15.75
N ILE A 217 13.65 -0.80 14.45
CA ILE A 217 14.82 -0.28 13.78
C ILE A 217 14.35 0.74 12.74
N ASP A 218 14.58 2.02 12.99
CA ASP A 218 14.23 3.08 12.05
C ASP A 218 15.45 3.48 11.21
N LEU A 219 15.37 3.20 9.93
CA LEU A 219 16.40 3.46 8.94
C LEU A 219 15.91 4.37 7.81
N MET A 220 14.76 5.04 7.99
CA MET A 220 14.15 5.90 6.97
C MET A 220 15.10 6.97 6.43
N ASP A 221 15.94 7.56 7.29
CA ASP A 221 16.90 8.59 6.91
C ASP A 221 18.30 8.03 6.56
N ARG A 222 18.56 6.77 6.85
CA ARG A 222 19.90 6.15 6.71
C ARG A 222 20.04 5.33 5.44
N CYS A 223 18.96 4.70 4.98
CA CYS A 223 18.99 3.86 3.79
C CYS A 223 18.71 4.64 2.49
N VAL A 224 19.11 4.02 1.39
CA VAL A 224 18.72 4.45 0.03
C VAL A 224 17.19 4.52 -0.03
N ARG A 225 16.68 5.55 -0.69
CA ARG A 225 15.25 5.77 -0.88
C ARG A 225 15.02 6.32 -2.29
N VAL A 226 14.13 5.67 -3.02
CA VAL A 226 13.71 6.16 -4.33
C VAL A 226 12.62 7.20 -4.14
N GLU A 227 12.93 8.46 -4.46
CA GLU A 227 11.98 9.57 -4.46
C GLU A 227 12.02 10.30 -5.80
N PRO A 228 10.91 10.93 -6.22
CA PRO A 228 10.92 11.82 -7.38
C PRO A 228 11.80 13.06 -7.10
N LYS A 229 12.40 13.63 -8.15
CA LYS A 229 13.15 14.89 -8.01
C LYS A 229 12.23 16.08 -7.74
N HIS A 230 11.11 16.14 -8.48
CA HIS A 230 10.11 17.19 -8.35
C HIS A 230 8.73 16.57 -8.13
N VAL A 231 7.97 17.10 -7.18
CA VAL A 231 6.56 16.77 -6.97
C VAL A 231 5.71 17.99 -7.29
N LEU A 232 4.81 17.84 -8.25
CA LEU A 232 4.00 18.90 -8.79
C LEU A 232 2.53 18.69 -8.42
N LEU A 233 1.92 19.69 -7.80
CA LEU A 233 0.50 19.70 -7.48
C LEU A 233 -0.27 20.34 -8.63
N ALA A 234 -1.23 19.62 -9.20
CA ALA A 234 -2.00 20.06 -10.36
C ALA A 234 -3.47 19.61 -10.24
N ASP A 235 -4.37 20.33 -10.87
CA ASP A 235 -5.71 19.83 -11.10
C ASP A 235 -5.73 18.83 -12.28
N LYS A 236 -6.84 18.10 -12.41
CA LYS A 236 -6.95 17.06 -13.44
C LYS A 236 -6.84 17.59 -14.85
N ALA A 237 -7.36 18.80 -15.12
CA ALA A 237 -7.30 19.40 -16.44
C ALA A 237 -5.85 19.74 -16.84
N GLU A 238 -5.09 20.32 -15.92
CA GLU A 238 -3.65 20.59 -16.09
C GLU A 238 -2.84 19.31 -16.33
N VAL A 239 -3.15 18.25 -15.58
CA VAL A 239 -2.51 16.93 -15.75
C VAL A 239 -2.80 16.34 -17.12
N LEU A 240 -4.05 16.37 -17.60
CA LEU A 240 -4.40 15.82 -18.91
C LEU A 240 -3.72 16.61 -20.06
N GLU A 241 -3.62 17.93 -19.92
CA GLU A 241 -2.91 18.76 -20.88
C GLU A 241 -1.40 18.42 -20.92
N ASP A 242 -0.76 18.31 -19.76
CA ASP A 242 0.67 17.93 -19.66
C ASP A 242 0.91 16.53 -20.24
N MET A 243 0.02 15.56 -19.95
CA MET A 243 0.11 14.22 -20.52
C MET A 243 0.04 14.22 -22.05
N GLN A 244 -0.90 14.99 -22.64
CA GLN A 244 -1.02 15.11 -24.10
C GLN A 244 0.25 15.69 -24.72
N GLN A 245 0.81 16.75 -24.11
CA GLN A 245 2.06 17.36 -24.58
C GLN A 245 3.24 16.39 -24.55
N ARG A 246 3.37 15.60 -23.48
CA ARG A 246 4.44 14.60 -23.34
C ARG A 246 4.30 13.44 -24.31
N LEU A 247 3.09 12.91 -24.45
CA LEU A 247 2.82 11.84 -25.42
C LEU A 247 3.08 12.31 -26.86
N ALA A 248 2.70 13.54 -27.20
CA ALA A 248 3.01 14.16 -28.50
C ALA A 248 4.53 14.34 -28.71
N ALA A 249 5.29 14.57 -27.63
CA ALA A 249 6.75 14.63 -27.64
C ALA A 249 7.42 13.24 -27.67
N GLY A 250 6.65 12.13 -27.63
CA GLY A 250 7.17 10.77 -27.64
C GLY A 250 7.62 10.24 -26.28
N GLU A 251 7.30 10.95 -25.18
CA GLU A 251 7.66 10.53 -23.83
C GLU A 251 6.77 9.39 -23.33
N LYS A 252 7.32 8.55 -22.45
CA LYS A 252 6.56 7.50 -21.72
C LYS A 252 6.05 8.05 -20.40
N VAL A 253 4.77 7.79 -20.10
CA VAL A 253 4.11 8.27 -18.89
C VAL A 253 3.29 7.17 -18.21
N ILE A 254 3.19 7.25 -16.89
CA ILE A 254 2.35 6.37 -16.07
C ILE A 254 1.28 7.20 -15.36
N TYR A 255 0.06 6.70 -15.34
CA TYR A 255 -1.05 7.31 -14.63
C TYR A 255 -1.71 6.31 -13.68
N PHE A 256 -1.70 6.63 -12.40
CA PHE A 256 -2.41 5.88 -11.36
C PHE A 256 -3.75 6.55 -11.04
N ALA A 257 -4.83 5.92 -11.43
CA ALA A 257 -6.19 6.37 -11.15
C ALA A 257 -6.76 5.73 -9.86
N ASN A 258 -7.68 6.42 -9.23
CA ASN A 258 -8.41 5.88 -8.08
C ASN A 258 -9.48 4.86 -8.46
N ARG A 259 -9.97 4.90 -9.71
CA ARG A 259 -11.09 4.08 -10.17
C ARG A 259 -10.82 3.45 -11.52
N VAL A 260 -11.31 2.22 -11.70
CA VAL A 260 -11.28 1.54 -13.00
C VAL A 260 -12.00 2.34 -14.07
N SER A 261 -13.16 2.94 -13.75
CA SER A 261 -13.90 3.80 -14.67
C SER A 261 -13.08 4.99 -15.18
N THR A 262 -12.20 5.56 -14.36
CA THR A 262 -11.27 6.61 -14.78
C THR A 262 -10.24 6.06 -15.77
N VAL A 263 -9.64 4.90 -15.49
CA VAL A 263 -8.70 4.23 -16.40
C VAL A 263 -9.34 4.01 -17.77
N LEU A 264 -10.56 3.43 -17.78
CA LEU A 264 -11.28 3.14 -19.01
C LEU A 264 -11.67 4.40 -19.77
N ASN A 265 -12.11 5.46 -19.07
CA ASN A 265 -12.44 6.73 -19.71
C ASN A 265 -11.21 7.40 -20.34
N LEU A 266 -10.07 7.39 -19.66
CA LEU A 266 -8.81 7.89 -20.23
C LEU A 266 -8.40 7.08 -21.47
N TYR A 267 -8.46 5.76 -21.40
CA TYR A 267 -8.10 4.86 -22.49
C TYR A 267 -9.03 4.99 -23.71
N ARG A 268 -10.34 5.05 -23.47
CA ARG A 268 -11.34 5.04 -24.56
C ARG A 268 -11.57 6.40 -25.19
N ASN A 269 -11.48 7.48 -24.40
CA ASN A 269 -11.93 8.81 -24.80
C ASN A 269 -10.78 9.82 -24.82
N ALA A 270 -10.13 10.08 -23.67
CA ALA A 270 -9.17 11.18 -23.57
C ALA A 270 -7.89 10.95 -24.39
N PHE A 271 -7.44 9.69 -24.49
CA PHE A 271 -6.22 9.30 -25.19
C PHE A 271 -6.49 8.24 -26.28
N GLN A 272 -7.63 8.35 -26.95
CA GLN A 272 -8.04 7.42 -28.00
C GLN A 272 -7.00 7.29 -29.12
N GLU A 273 -6.33 8.37 -29.48
CA GLU A 273 -5.28 8.40 -30.51
C GLU A 273 -4.03 7.57 -30.12
N TYR A 274 -3.80 7.36 -28.85
CA TYR A 274 -2.66 6.58 -28.32
C TYR A 274 -3.03 5.14 -27.97
N ARG A 275 -4.23 4.63 -28.29
CA ARG A 275 -4.69 3.28 -27.89
C ARG A 275 -3.70 2.16 -28.24
N ASN A 276 -3.05 2.24 -29.37
CA ASN A 276 -2.08 1.22 -29.82
C ASN A 276 -0.78 1.25 -29.00
N GLU A 277 -0.48 2.38 -28.40
CA GLU A 277 0.70 2.62 -27.55
C GLU A 277 0.33 2.72 -26.05
N ALA A 278 -0.93 2.41 -25.72
CA ALA A 278 -1.44 2.44 -24.36
C ALA A 278 -1.66 1.03 -23.83
N ALA A 279 -1.36 0.87 -22.54
CA ALA A 279 -1.68 -0.32 -21.78
C ALA A 279 -2.49 0.03 -20.54
N VAL A 280 -3.35 -0.88 -20.11
CA VAL A 280 -4.17 -0.75 -18.91
C VAL A 280 -3.87 -1.87 -17.93
N SER A 281 -3.98 -1.59 -16.62
CA SER A 281 -3.86 -2.60 -15.57
C SER A 281 -4.75 -2.27 -14.38
N PHE A 282 -5.70 -3.17 -14.06
CA PHE A 282 -6.62 -3.06 -12.93
C PHE A 282 -7.06 -4.44 -12.45
N SER A 283 -7.66 -4.53 -11.25
CA SER A 283 -7.99 -5.81 -10.60
C SER A 283 -9.43 -6.28 -10.76
N ALA A 284 -10.37 -5.38 -11.04
CA ALA A 284 -11.78 -5.71 -11.06
C ALA A 284 -12.19 -6.30 -12.41
N ASP A 285 -12.35 -7.62 -12.48
CA ASP A 285 -12.89 -8.30 -13.64
C ASP A 285 -14.42 -8.13 -13.74
N ASP A 286 -15.06 -7.82 -12.61
CA ASP A 286 -16.53 -7.72 -12.52
C ASP A 286 -17.10 -6.38 -13.04
N GLU A 287 -16.24 -5.38 -13.26
CA GLU A 287 -16.66 -4.07 -13.77
C GLU A 287 -16.78 -4.02 -15.31
N LEU A 288 -16.33 -5.08 -16.01
CA LEU A 288 -16.39 -5.16 -17.44
C LEU A 288 -17.27 -6.34 -17.88
N ASP A 289 -18.26 -6.04 -18.73
CA ASP A 289 -19.03 -7.10 -19.38
C ASP A 289 -18.14 -7.85 -20.39
N LYS A 290 -17.78 -9.08 -20.04
CA LYS A 290 -16.92 -9.96 -20.86
C LYS A 290 -17.58 -10.39 -22.17
N GLN A 291 -18.88 -10.17 -22.37
CA GLN A 291 -19.57 -10.47 -23.61
C GLN A 291 -19.28 -9.41 -24.68
N GLU A 292 -18.94 -8.20 -24.30
CA GLU A 292 -18.54 -7.15 -25.24
C GLU A 292 -17.15 -7.43 -25.81
N LYS A 293 -17.02 -7.38 -27.14
CA LYS A 293 -15.75 -7.66 -27.84
C LYS A 293 -14.62 -6.72 -27.39
N GLU A 294 -14.91 -5.41 -27.28
CA GLU A 294 -13.92 -4.42 -26.87
C GLU A 294 -13.40 -4.70 -25.46
N ASN A 295 -14.27 -5.12 -24.54
CA ASN A 295 -13.86 -5.45 -23.18
C ASN A 295 -12.92 -6.66 -23.13
N ARG A 296 -13.19 -7.69 -23.95
CA ARG A 296 -12.30 -8.85 -24.08
C ARG A 296 -10.92 -8.47 -24.59
N GLU A 297 -10.84 -7.65 -25.64
CA GLU A 297 -9.57 -7.16 -26.18
C GLU A 297 -8.78 -6.37 -25.13
N ILE A 298 -9.45 -5.53 -24.31
CA ILE A 298 -8.82 -4.80 -23.21
C ILE A 298 -8.29 -5.76 -22.15
N LEU A 299 -9.05 -6.78 -21.76
CA LEU A 299 -8.66 -7.75 -20.75
C LEU A 299 -7.51 -8.64 -21.20
N GLU A 300 -7.53 -9.12 -22.44
CA GLU A 300 -6.45 -9.90 -23.05
C GLU A 300 -5.15 -9.10 -23.07
N ARG A 301 -5.20 -7.86 -23.58
CA ARG A 301 -4.02 -6.98 -23.62
C ARG A 301 -3.50 -6.64 -22.21
N ARG A 302 -4.42 -6.45 -21.24
CA ARG A 302 -4.04 -6.25 -19.83
C ARG A 302 -3.21 -7.41 -19.30
N ASP A 303 -3.67 -8.64 -19.55
CA ASP A 303 -3.02 -9.86 -19.04
C ASP A 303 -1.66 -10.08 -19.71
N GLU A 304 -1.54 -9.85 -21.01
CA GLU A 304 -0.27 -9.86 -21.74
C GLU A 304 0.75 -8.86 -21.16
N ILE A 305 0.32 -7.62 -20.93
CA ILE A 305 1.20 -6.57 -20.37
C ILE A 305 1.61 -6.92 -18.94
N GLN A 306 0.70 -7.44 -18.11
CA GLN A 306 1.03 -7.84 -16.76
C GLN A 306 2.04 -9.00 -16.73
N ALA A 307 1.87 -10.00 -17.60
CA ALA A 307 2.83 -11.09 -17.74
C ALA A 307 4.20 -10.57 -18.19
N TYR A 308 4.22 -9.67 -19.17
CA TYR A 308 5.47 -9.06 -19.65
C TYR A 308 6.19 -8.27 -18.53
N ILE A 309 5.44 -7.46 -17.76
CA ILE A 309 6.04 -6.69 -16.64
C ILE A 309 6.57 -7.64 -15.56
N ALA A 310 5.83 -8.71 -15.24
CA ALA A 310 6.26 -9.68 -14.23
C ALA A 310 7.57 -10.38 -14.63
N GLU A 311 7.73 -10.70 -15.91
CA GLU A 311 8.92 -11.36 -16.44
C GLU A 311 10.11 -10.40 -16.60
N ASN A 312 9.88 -9.21 -17.17
CA ASN A 312 10.95 -8.31 -17.63
C ASN A 312 11.21 -7.14 -16.67
N GLN A 313 10.33 -6.89 -15.70
CA GLN A 313 10.35 -5.72 -14.82
C GLN A 313 10.40 -4.38 -15.59
N LYS A 314 9.78 -4.36 -16.76
CA LYS A 314 9.73 -3.21 -17.68
C LYS A 314 8.38 -3.15 -18.37
N LEU A 315 7.98 -1.95 -18.78
CA LEU A 315 6.95 -1.79 -19.81
C LEU A 315 7.54 -2.14 -21.18
N PRO A 316 6.77 -2.74 -22.09
CA PRO A 316 7.17 -2.94 -23.49
C PRO A 316 7.60 -1.61 -24.13
N ASP A 317 8.51 -1.67 -25.10
CA ASP A 317 9.07 -0.46 -25.72
C ASP A 317 8.05 0.32 -26.55
N ASP A 318 7.05 -0.35 -27.11
CA ASP A 318 5.94 0.21 -27.87
C ASP A 318 4.86 0.86 -26.99
N ILE A 319 4.89 0.65 -25.67
CA ILE A 319 3.94 1.26 -24.73
C ILE A 319 4.49 2.59 -24.23
N ARG A 320 3.79 3.69 -24.57
CA ARG A 320 4.09 5.04 -24.09
C ARG A 320 3.15 5.53 -22.99
N LEU A 321 1.93 4.98 -22.91
CA LEU A 321 0.94 5.34 -21.90
C LEU A 321 0.54 4.12 -21.08
N PHE A 322 0.88 4.10 -19.79
CA PHE A 322 0.45 3.06 -18.87
C PHE A 322 -0.57 3.61 -17.88
N LEU A 323 -1.83 3.16 -18.00
CA LEU A 323 -2.95 3.55 -17.17
C LEU A 323 -3.25 2.43 -16.16
N THR A 324 -3.21 2.76 -14.87
CA THR A 324 -3.38 1.73 -13.84
C THR A 324 -4.12 2.24 -12.60
N THR A 325 -4.44 1.33 -11.71
CA THR A 325 -5.02 1.63 -10.38
C THR A 325 -4.07 1.22 -9.27
N SER A 326 -4.51 1.37 -8.03
CA SER A 326 -3.77 0.96 -6.83
C SER A 326 -3.38 -0.54 -6.82
N LYS A 327 -3.88 -1.36 -7.76
CA LYS A 327 -3.42 -2.76 -7.93
C LYS A 327 -1.90 -2.85 -8.05
N ASN A 328 -1.30 -1.92 -8.77
CA ASN A 328 0.13 -1.90 -9.07
C ASN A 328 0.94 -0.96 -8.15
N LYS A 329 0.35 -0.42 -7.09
CA LYS A 329 1.08 0.39 -6.10
C LYS A 329 2.09 -0.44 -5.30
N GLU A 330 1.92 -1.76 -5.27
CA GLU A 330 2.79 -2.71 -4.60
C GLU A 330 3.04 -3.93 -5.50
N GLY A 331 4.18 -4.57 -5.38
CA GLY A 331 4.46 -5.86 -5.98
C GLY A 331 4.99 -5.87 -7.40
N ILE A 332 5.05 -4.75 -8.11
CA ILE A 332 5.75 -4.64 -9.41
C ILE A 332 6.85 -3.59 -9.35
N ASP A 333 7.92 -3.86 -10.04
CA ASP A 333 9.00 -2.91 -10.28
C ASP A 333 9.07 -2.59 -11.76
N ILE A 334 9.24 -1.30 -12.09
CA ILE A 334 9.37 -0.82 -13.46
C ILE A 334 10.77 -0.20 -13.59
N LYS A 335 11.66 -0.90 -14.31
CA LYS A 335 13.07 -0.53 -14.46
C LYS A 335 13.34 0.32 -15.72
N ASN A 336 12.31 0.73 -16.45
CA ASN A 336 12.45 1.61 -17.60
C ASN A 336 13.12 2.93 -17.20
N ALA A 337 14.30 3.22 -17.74
CA ALA A 337 15.02 4.45 -17.46
C ALA A 337 14.47 5.67 -18.23
N ASP A 338 13.66 5.43 -19.26
CA ASP A 338 13.00 6.45 -20.10
C ASP A 338 11.66 6.93 -19.52
N ILE A 339 11.13 6.28 -18.48
CA ILE A 339 9.96 6.78 -17.77
C ILE A 339 10.40 7.81 -16.73
N LYS A 340 10.12 9.08 -17.01
CA LYS A 340 10.54 10.22 -16.18
C LYS A 340 9.38 10.89 -15.45
N THR A 341 8.14 10.66 -15.88
CA THR A 341 6.96 11.35 -15.38
C THR A 341 5.86 10.36 -15.01
N MET A 342 5.26 10.62 -13.85
CA MET A 342 4.13 9.86 -13.32
C MET A 342 3.06 10.80 -12.77
N TYR A 343 1.80 10.38 -12.90
CA TYR A 343 0.62 11.08 -12.38
C TYR A 343 -0.15 10.17 -11.45
N ILE A 344 -0.58 10.69 -10.29
CA ILE A 344 -1.28 9.90 -9.28
C ILE A 344 -2.53 10.62 -8.75
N GLU A 345 -3.64 9.90 -8.68
CA GLU A 345 -4.89 10.34 -8.06
C GLU A 345 -4.97 9.83 -6.62
N THR A 346 -4.15 10.32 -5.70
CA THR A 346 -4.24 9.91 -4.30
C THR A 346 -4.04 11.06 -3.33
N HIS A 347 -4.77 11.03 -2.22
CA HIS A 347 -4.59 11.92 -1.07
C HIS A 347 -3.96 11.18 0.12
N SER A 348 -3.51 9.95 -0.09
CA SER A 348 -2.85 9.12 0.92
C SER A 348 -1.33 9.17 0.76
N GLN A 349 -0.63 9.48 1.85
CA GLN A 349 0.83 9.46 1.89
C GLN A 349 1.40 8.10 1.50
N ILE A 350 0.83 7.01 2.03
CA ILE A 350 1.31 5.65 1.76
C ILE A 350 1.21 5.36 0.27
N ASP A 351 0.04 5.59 -0.31
CA ASP A 351 -0.20 5.29 -1.72
C ASP A 351 0.71 6.12 -2.63
N ALA A 352 0.88 7.41 -2.31
CA ALA A 352 1.76 8.30 -3.06
C ALA A 352 3.22 7.80 -3.06
N ILE A 353 3.74 7.42 -1.89
CA ILE A 353 5.11 6.89 -1.74
C ILE A 353 5.26 5.55 -2.46
N GLN A 354 4.30 4.65 -2.32
CA GLN A 354 4.35 3.33 -2.93
C GLN A 354 4.26 3.41 -4.46
N MET A 355 3.36 4.23 -5.00
CA MET A 355 3.24 4.44 -6.44
C MET A 355 4.51 5.07 -7.02
N ALA A 356 5.01 6.15 -6.42
CA ALA A 356 6.24 6.82 -6.87
C ALA A 356 7.44 5.88 -6.90
N GLY A 357 7.54 4.99 -5.92
CA GLY A 357 8.63 4.02 -5.80
C GLY A 357 8.61 2.89 -6.84
N ARG A 358 7.56 2.76 -7.65
CA ARG A 358 7.49 1.70 -8.68
C ARG A 358 8.45 1.89 -9.83
N VAL A 359 8.81 3.13 -10.17
CA VAL A 359 9.84 3.42 -11.18
C VAL A 359 11.21 3.43 -10.50
N ARG A 360 11.92 2.29 -10.56
CA ARG A 360 13.19 2.08 -9.84
C ARG A 360 14.34 2.95 -10.34
N ALA A 361 14.28 3.41 -11.58
CA ALA A 361 15.24 4.38 -12.13
C ALA A 361 15.10 5.79 -11.53
N GLY A 362 14.03 6.03 -10.77
CA GLY A 362 13.66 7.34 -10.23
C GLY A 362 12.90 8.20 -11.23
N LEU A 363 11.98 8.99 -10.70
CA LEU A 363 11.16 9.93 -11.45
C LEU A 363 11.83 11.32 -11.45
N ASP A 364 11.79 12.00 -12.60
CA ASP A 364 12.10 13.42 -12.64
C ASP A 364 10.91 14.24 -12.12
N GLN A 365 9.68 13.82 -12.45
CA GLN A 365 8.46 14.53 -12.06
C GLN A 365 7.36 13.55 -11.60
N LEU A 366 6.76 13.86 -10.47
CA LEU A 366 5.55 13.23 -9.97
C LEU A 366 4.45 14.27 -9.85
N TYR A 367 3.34 14.07 -10.55
CA TYR A 367 2.15 14.92 -10.42
C TYR A 367 1.16 14.29 -9.44
N ILE A 368 0.69 15.07 -8.46
CA ILE A 368 -0.41 14.69 -7.57
C ILE A 368 -1.66 15.48 -8.00
N VAL A 369 -2.71 14.76 -8.37
CA VAL A 369 -3.99 15.34 -8.80
C VAL A 369 -4.76 15.86 -7.58
N THR A 370 -4.89 17.17 -7.45
CA THR A 370 -5.40 17.82 -6.22
C THR A 370 -6.92 17.86 -6.13
N ASP A 371 -7.64 17.63 -7.22
CA ASP A 371 -9.10 17.61 -7.31
C ASP A 371 -9.64 16.19 -7.61
N ALA A 372 -8.78 15.18 -7.48
CA ALA A 372 -9.18 13.79 -7.64
C ALA A 372 -10.25 13.40 -6.62
N VAL A 373 -11.35 12.83 -7.13
CA VAL A 373 -12.41 12.28 -6.26
C VAL A 373 -11.86 11.04 -5.58
N GLN A 374 -11.66 11.14 -4.27
CA GLN A 374 -11.29 9.98 -3.48
C GLN A 374 -12.52 9.09 -3.29
N ASN A 375 -12.29 7.78 -3.25
CA ASN A 375 -13.32 6.88 -2.74
C ASN A 375 -13.49 7.25 -1.26
N SER A 376 -14.41 8.18 -0.97
CA SER A 376 -14.80 8.43 0.38
C SER A 376 -15.30 7.10 0.93
N ALA A 377 -14.52 6.44 1.77
CA ALA A 377 -15.12 5.71 2.85
C ALA A 377 -16.03 6.77 3.46
N SER A 378 -17.32 6.73 3.14
CA SER A 378 -18.30 7.57 3.77
C SER A 378 -17.93 7.57 5.24
N GLU A 379 -17.93 8.74 5.90
CA GLU A 379 -17.98 8.84 7.36
C GLU A 379 -19.26 8.17 7.87
N SER A 380 -19.62 7.09 7.23
CA SER A 380 -20.70 6.22 7.61
C SER A 380 -20.33 5.62 8.96
N PRO A 381 -21.28 5.49 9.80
CA PRO A 381 -21.30 5.36 11.23
C PRO A 381 -20.53 4.15 11.76
N PHE A 382 -19.20 4.13 11.53
CA PHE A 382 -18.32 3.03 11.94
C PHE A 382 -18.21 2.90 13.46
N GLU A 383 -18.23 4.04 14.18
CA GLU A 383 -18.30 4.00 15.65
C GLU A 383 -19.62 3.41 16.13
N TYR A 384 -20.71 3.69 15.41
CA TYR A 384 -22.01 3.11 15.70
C TYR A 384 -22.07 1.61 15.37
N GLU A 385 -21.31 1.15 14.39
CA GLU A 385 -21.22 -0.25 14.01
C GLU A 385 -20.35 -1.09 14.93
N LEU A 386 -19.42 -0.53 15.70
CA LEU A 386 -18.60 -1.25 16.70
C LEU A 386 -19.33 -1.43 18.03
N SER A 387 -20.19 -0.48 18.43
CA SER A 387 -21.01 -0.62 19.62
C SER A 387 -22.09 -1.70 19.39
N GLY A 388 -22.14 -2.73 20.22
CA GLY A 388 -23.04 -3.88 20.08
C GLY A 388 -22.45 -5.10 19.36
N ARG A 389 -21.22 -5.01 18.82
CA ARG A 389 -20.58 -6.15 18.14
C ARG A 389 -20.02 -7.19 19.10
N THR A 390 -19.70 -6.81 20.34
CA THR A 390 -19.29 -7.78 21.37
C THR A 390 -20.41 -8.79 21.61
N ASP A 391 -21.66 -8.34 21.70
CA ASP A 391 -22.81 -9.22 21.88
C ASP A 391 -23.05 -10.09 20.64
N LEU A 392 -22.87 -9.52 19.45
CA LEU A 392 -22.95 -10.29 18.20
C LEU A 392 -21.85 -11.33 18.12
N GLN A 393 -20.61 -10.97 18.46
CA GLN A 393 -19.48 -11.92 18.50
C GLN A 393 -19.76 -13.08 19.44
N ALA A 394 -20.26 -12.79 20.64
CA ALA A 394 -20.64 -13.81 21.61
C ALA A 394 -21.73 -14.74 21.06
N SER A 395 -22.76 -14.16 20.42
CA SER A 395 -23.84 -14.91 19.79
C SER A 395 -23.36 -15.80 18.64
N LEU A 396 -22.47 -15.27 17.76
CA LEU A 396 -21.88 -16.04 16.66
C LEU A 396 -21.07 -17.23 17.17
N ASN A 397 -20.27 -17.01 18.23
CA ASN A 397 -19.45 -18.06 18.84
C ASN A 397 -20.28 -19.11 19.58
N ALA A 398 -21.34 -18.70 20.28
CA ALA A 398 -22.30 -19.63 20.88
C ALA A 398 -22.98 -20.52 19.82
N HIS A 399 -23.38 -19.94 18.70
CA HIS A 399 -23.97 -20.71 17.60
C HIS A 399 -22.96 -21.64 16.92
N LEU A 400 -21.69 -21.20 16.78
CA LEU A 400 -20.62 -22.07 16.30
C LEU A 400 -20.39 -23.27 17.23
N ALA A 401 -20.37 -23.03 18.54
CA ALA A 401 -20.23 -24.09 19.53
C ALA A 401 -21.38 -25.12 19.44
N GLN A 402 -22.63 -24.64 19.27
CA GLN A 402 -23.76 -25.54 19.05
C GLN A 402 -23.61 -26.38 17.79
N LYS A 403 -23.16 -25.77 16.68
CA LYS A 403 -22.92 -26.52 15.43
C LYS A 403 -21.82 -27.57 15.55
N LYS A 404 -20.80 -27.33 16.38
CA LYS A 404 -19.78 -28.34 16.70
C LYS A 404 -20.34 -29.49 17.51
N GLU A 405 -21.14 -29.21 18.52
CA GLU A 405 -21.86 -30.20 19.30
C GLU A 405 -22.77 -31.06 18.43
N ASP A 406 -23.57 -30.44 17.55
CA ASP A 406 -24.44 -31.09 16.58
C ASP A 406 -23.65 -31.99 15.60
N ALA A 407 -22.42 -31.64 15.29
CA ALA A 407 -21.51 -32.43 14.46
C ALA A 407 -20.73 -33.50 15.24
N GLY A 408 -20.96 -33.62 16.56
CA GLY A 408 -20.29 -34.60 17.40
C GLY A 408 -18.82 -34.27 17.71
N ILE A 409 -18.41 -33.04 17.55
CA ILE A 409 -17.04 -32.57 17.86
C ILE A 409 -16.98 -32.28 19.35
N ALA A 410 -16.21 -33.06 20.10
CA ALA A 410 -15.98 -32.79 21.52
C ALA A 410 -15.14 -31.50 21.72
N GLU A 411 -15.37 -30.75 22.79
CA GLU A 411 -14.77 -29.44 23.06
C GLU A 411 -13.23 -29.45 23.03
N GLU A 412 -12.62 -30.53 23.45
CA GLU A 412 -11.15 -30.71 23.47
C GLU A 412 -10.63 -31.65 22.36
N ALA A 413 -11.50 -32.11 21.46
CA ALA A 413 -11.08 -33.02 20.40
C ALA A 413 -10.34 -32.30 19.28
N PRO A 414 -9.28 -32.92 18.75
CA PRO A 414 -8.65 -32.40 17.52
C PRO A 414 -9.67 -32.41 16.39
N TRP A 415 -9.85 -31.27 15.74
CA TRP A 415 -10.74 -31.14 14.59
C TRP A 415 -10.20 -30.18 13.54
N SER A 416 -10.65 -30.32 12.32
CA SER A 416 -10.32 -29.43 11.20
C SER A 416 -11.60 -28.90 10.57
N VAL A 417 -11.64 -27.61 10.24
CA VAL A 417 -12.74 -26.99 9.50
C VAL A 417 -12.98 -27.69 8.16
N GLN A 418 -11.92 -28.19 7.52
CA GLN A 418 -12.00 -28.88 6.24
C GLN A 418 -12.78 -30.20 6.32
N GLU A 419 -12.72 -30.90 7.46
CA GLU A 419 -13.39 -32.20 7.66
C GLU A 419 -14.90 -32.06 7.91
N HIS A 420 -15.40 -30.83 8.18
CA HIS A 420 -16.79 -30.56 8.56
C HIS A 420 -17.45 -29.52 7.64
N GLU A 421 -18.00 -29.97 6.50
CA GLU A 421 -18.60 -29.10 5.50
C GLU A 421 -19.67 -28.14 6.04
N GLY A 422 -20.53 -28.60 6.96
CA GLY A 422 -21.57 -27.75 7.56
C GLY A 422 -21.01 -26.58 8.36
N ILE A 423 -19.88 -26.78 9.05
CA ILE A 423 -19.19 -25.73 9.82
C ILE A 423 -18.46 -24.80 8.86
N ARG A 424 -17.76 -25.34 7.86
CA ARG A 424 -17.10 -24.53 6.81
C ARG A 424 -18.08 -23.61 6.10
N ASN A 425 -19.21 -24.11 5.67
CA ASN A 425 -20.26 -23.34 5.02
C ASN A 425 -20.83 -22.25 5.95
N TYR A 426 -20.96 -22.55 7.24
CA TYR A 426 -21.40 -21.56 8.23
C TYR A 426 -20.35 -20.45 8.41
N ILE A 427 -19.07 -20.77 8.52
CA ILE A 427 -17.98 -19.81 8.62
C ILE A 427 -17.99 -18.88 7.39
N ALA A 428 -18.04 -19.46 6.19
CA ALA A 428 -18.08 -18.69 4.94
C ALA A 428 -19.30 -17.76 4.87
N TYR A 429 -20.47 -18.26 5.27
CA TYR A 429 -21.71 -17.47 5.33
C TYR A 429 -21.56 -16.27 6.29
N ILE A 430 -21.02 -16.49 7.49
CA ILE A 430 -20.85 -15.42 8.49
C ILE A 430 -19.87 -14.37 8.02
N GLN A 431 -18.72 -14.78 7.47
CA GLN A 431 -17.70 -13.84 6.98
C GLN A 431 -18.23 -12.99 5.81
N LYS A 432 -19.06 -13.58 4.95
CA LYS A 432 -19.75 -12.85 3.87
C LYS A 432 -20.80 -11.87 4.40
N LYS A 433 -21.61 -12.30 5.36
CA LYS A 433 -22.72 -11.49 5.93
C LYS A 433 -22.22 -10.40 6.88
N PHE A 434 -21.18 -10.68 7.63
CA PHE A 434 -20.60 -9.80 8.64
C PHE A 434 -19.11 -9.62 8.39
N PRO A 435 -18.73 -8.78 7.42
CA PRO A 435 -17.34 -8.67 6.94
C PRO A 435 -16.34 -8.13 7.98
N TYR A 436 -16.82 -7.76 9.18
CA TYR A 436 -15.97 -7.34 10.31
C TYR A 436 -15.57 -8.47 11.24
N PHE A 437 -16.05 -9.67 10.98
CA PHE A 437 -15.63 -10.85 11.70
C PHE A 437 -14.85 -11.78 10.78
N CYS A 438 -13.74 -12.28 11.31
CA CYS A 438 -13.00 -13.38 10.71
C CYS A 438 -13.03 -14.56 11.68
N TYR A 439 -13.11 -15.77 11.14
CA TYR A 439 -12.91 -16.96 11.94
C TYR A 439 -11.41 -17.14 12.19
N ASP A 440 -10.99 -17.04 13.44
CA ASP A 440 -9.60 -17.22 13.83
C ASP A 440 -9.35 -18.69 14.13
N TYR A 441 -8.56 -19.33 13.29
CA TYR A 441 -8.24 -20.77 13.40
C TYR A 441 -7.48 -21.09 14.69
N PHE A 442 -6.65 -20.18 15.20
CA PHE A 442 -5.89 -20.38 16.43
C PHE A 442 -6.71 -20.17 17.70
N ALA A 443 -7.75 -19.34 17.63
CA ALA A 443 -8.68 -19.10 18.72
C ALA A 443 -9.90 -20.01 18.64
N ASP A 444 -10.09 -20.67 17.51
CA ASP A 444 -11.26 -21.51 17.19
C ASP A 444 -12.60 -20.77 17.39
N ALA A 445 -12.63 -19.50 16.98
CA ALA A 445 -13.75 -18.58 17.23
C ALA A 445 -13.81 -17.46 16.18
N PHE A 446 -14.99 -16.86 16.04
CA PHE A 446 -15.10 -15.58 15.33
C PHE A 446 -14.50 -14.47 16.16
N CYS A 447 -13.58 -13.73 15.56
CA CYS A 447 -12.91 -12.58 16.15
C CYS A 447 -13.21 -11.32 15.37
N LEU A 448 -13.25 -10.18 16.07
CA LEU A 448 -13.44 -8.87 15.44
C LEU A 448 -12.21 -8.49 14.62
N TYR A 449 -12.42 -8.13 13.36
CA TYR A 449 -11.36 -7.64 12.47
C TYR A 449 -11.17 -6.13 12.63
N SER A 450 -10.45 -5.74 13.69
CA SER A 450 -10.22 -4.33 14.05
C SER A 450 -9.40 -3.55 13.01
N ASP A 451 -8.48 -4.23 12.28
CA ASP A 451 -7.64 -3.55 11.28
C ASP A 451 -8.45 -3.00 10.12
N ARG A 452 -9.61 -3.57 9.82
CA ARG A 452 -10.55 -3.04 8.84
C ARG A 452 -11.05 -1.64 9.20
N HIS A 453 -11.33 -1.40 10.48
CA HIS A 453 -11.66 -0.08 11.00
C HIS A 453 -10.45 0.85 10.95
N SER A 454 -9.29 0.38 11.41
CA SER A 454 -8.04 1.15 11.42
C SER A 454 -7.64 1.61 10.01
N SER A 455 -7.76 0.73 9.01
CA SER A 455 -7.52 1.04 7.60
C SER A 455 -8.43 2.17 7.10
N ARG A 456 -9.74 2.01 7.26
CA ARG A 456 -10.71 3.01 6.78
C ARG A 456 -10.53 4.36 7.46
N ARG A 457 -10.32 4.35 8.77
CA ARG A 457 -10.04 5.55 9.54
C ARG A 457 -8.77 6.24 9.04
N TYR A 458 -7.70 5.49 8.81
CA TYR A 458 -6.46 6.03 8.27
C TYR A 458 -6.68 6.74 6.93
N TYR A 459 -7.34 6.10 5.96
CA TYR A 459 -7.59 6.72 4.66
C TYR A 459 -8.53 7.93 4.75
N ALA A 460 -9.55 7.90 5.61
CA ALA A 460 -10.44 9.03 5.85
C ALA A 460 -9.67 10.22 6.47
N GLU A 461 -8.83 9.98 7.46
CA GLU A 461 -7.99 11.00 8.09
C GLU A 461 -6.97 11.59 7.09
N GLN A 462 -6.35 10.77 6.25
CA GLN A 462 -5.42 11.24 5.21
C GLN A 462 -6.14 12.14 4.19
N ASN A 463 -7.31 11.71 3.71
CA ASN A 463 -8.10 12.52 2.78
C ASN A 463 -8.55 13.84 3.43
N ALA A 464 -9.05 13.81 4.66
CA ALA A 464 -9.45 15.01 5.39
C ALA A 464 -8.27 15.96 5.64
N ALA A 465 -7.08 15.42 5.97
CA ALA A 465 -5.87 16.22 6.13
C ALA A 465 -5.43 16.88 4.82
N PHE A 466 -5.51 16.15 3.69
CA PHE A 466 -5.18 16.68 2.36
C PHE A 466 -6.14 17.81 1.97
N VAL A 467 -7.46 17.58 2.10
CA VAL A 467 -8.49 18.57 1.79
C VAL A 467 -8.29 19.82 2.66
N ARG A 468 -8.14 19.65 3.98
CA ARG A 468 -7.88 20.77 4.91
C ARG A 468 -6.61 21.54 4.53
N ALA A 469 -5.52 20.84 4.25
CA ALA A 469 -4.26 21.49 3.85
C ALA A 469 -4.40 22.26 2.54
N LYS A 470 -5.21 21.77 1.59
CA LYS A 470 -5.56 22.48 0.36
C LYS A 470 -6.36 23.75 0.67
N GLU A 471 -7.36 23.65 1.53
CA GLU A 471 -8.21 24.76 1.97
C GLU A 471 -7.43 25.86 2.69
N GLU A 472 -6.51 25.47 3.57
CA GLU A 472 -5.66 26.36 4.34
C GLU A 472 -4.43 26.88 3.57
N GLY A 473 -4.18 26.34 2.33
CA GLY A 473 -3.02 26.65 1.50
C GLY A 473 -1.69 26.10 2.02
N ASN A 474 -1.78 25.08 2.83
CA ASN A 474 -0.64 24.40 3.42
C ASN A 474 -0.27 23.10 2.68
N LEU A 475 -0.87 22.87 1.50
CA LEU A 475 -0.72 21.60 0.79
C LEU A 475 0.74 21.29 0.41
N LEU A 476 1.52 22.28 0.01
CA LEU A 476 2.95 22.12 -0.25
C LEU A 476 3.69 21.62 1.00
N SER A 477 3.34 22.14 2.17
CA SER A 477 3.95 21.73 3.45
C SER A 477 3.57 20.29 3.83
N LEU A 478 2.32 19.90 3.56
CA LEU A 478 1.87 18.53 3.79
C LEU A 478 2.64 17.55 2.91
N VAL A 479 2.69 17.81 1.61
CA VAL A 479 3.34 16.92 0.63
C VAL A 479 4.86 16.87 0.82
N ARG A 480 5.49 17.94 1.32
CA ARG A 480 6.91 17.94 1.69
C ARG A 480 7.23 16.92 2.80
N LYS A 481 6.28 16.62 3.68
CA LYS A 481 6.45 15.53 4.67
C LYS A 481 6.42 14.14 4.02
N TRP A 482 5.74 14.00 2.88
CA TRP A 482 5.68 12.73 2.15
C TRP A 482 6.99 12.47 1.38
N PHE A 483 7.53 13.52 0.77
CA PHE A 483 8.73 13.49 -0.08
C PHE A 483 9.74 14.55 0.41
N PRO A 484 10.44 14.29 1.51
CA PRO A 484 11.31 15.29 2.15
C PRO A 484 12.53 15.69 1.32
N GLN A 485 12.91 14.87 0.32
CA GLN A 485 14.06 15.15 -0.56
C GLN A 485 13.67 15.75 -1.89
N ALA A 486 12.37 15.80 -2.20
CA ALA A 486 11.87 16.32 -3.47
C ALA A 486 11.62 17.84 -3.40
N ASP A 487 11.75 18.47 -4.55
CA ASP A 487 11.24 19.84 -4.77
C ASP A 487 9.72 19.79 -4.94
N ILE A 488 8.97 20.50 -4.08
CA ILE A 488 7.51 20.52 -4.10
C ILE A 488 7.00 21.86 -4.60
N ALA A 489 6.19 21.84 -5.66
CA ALA A 489 5.61 23.04 -6.26
C ALA A 489 4.21 22.78 -6.83
N TYR A 490 3.45 23.84 -7.10
CA TYR A 490 2.30 23.75 -7.99
C TYR A 490 2.79 23.70 -9.45
N ALA A 491 2.18 22.87 -10.27
CA ALA A 491 2.45 22.81 -11.70
C ALA A 491 2.05 24.14 -12.38
N ASN A 492 0.94 24.71 -11.93
CA ASN A 492 0.42 25.97 -12.44
C ASN A 492 1.15 27.17 -11.83
N LYS A 493 1.96 27.83 -12.63
CA LYS A 493 2.63 29.09 -12.25
C LYS A 493 1.62 30.20 -11.88
N LYS A 494 0.39 30.13 -12.40
CA LYS A 494 -0.68 31.08 -12.07
C LYS A 494 -1.07 30.97 -10.61
N GLN A 495 -1.34 29.74 -10.12
CA GLN A 495 -1.67 29.50 -8.71
C GLN A 495 -0.55 30.00 -7.79
N GLN A 496 0.69 29.66 -8.09
CA GLN A 496 1.84 30.14 -7.31
C GLN A 496 1.92 31.66 -7.25
N ARG A 497 1.72 32.33 -8.38
CA ARG A 497 1.76 33.80 -8.47
C ARG A 497 0.60 34.43 -7.69
N ILE A 498 -0.59 33.83 -7.74
CA ILE A 498 -1.77 34.29 -6.98
C ILE A 498 -1.52 34.13 -5.48
N ASP A 499 -1.06 32.98 -5.04
CA ASP A 499 -0.78 32.69 -3.63
C ASP A 499 0.34 33.60 -3.09
N ALA A 500 1.43 33.75 -3.84
CA ALA A 500 2.53 34.64 -3.49
C ALA A 500 2.06 36.11 -3.38
N TYR A 501 1.21 36.56 -4.29
CA TYR A 501 0.66 37.89 -4.24
C TYR A 501 -0.18 38.14 -2.98
N PHE A 502 -1.13 37.25 -2.66
CA PHE A 502 -1.96 37.37 -1.47
C PHE A 502 -1.15 37.30 -0.18
N HIS A 503 -0.09 36.50 -0.16
CA HIS A 503 0.79 36.40 0.99
C HIS A 503 1.66 37.66 1.16
N ALA A 504 2.23 38.16 0.07
CA ALA A 504 3.11 39.35 0.11
C ALA A 504 2.36 40.64 0.47
N GLN A 505 1.09 40.74 0.05
CA GLN A 505 0.28 41.95 0.27
C GLN A 505 -0.46 41.94 1.62
N ASP A 506 -0.49 40.82 2.33
CA ASP A 506 -1.21 40.64 3.62
C ASP A 506 -2.66 41.15 3.59
N VAL A 507 -3.35 40.93 2.46
CA VAL A 507 -4.70 41.46 2.21
C VAL A 507 -5.83 40.47 2.53
N LEU A 508 -5.48 39.28 2.99
CA LEU A 508 -6.47 38.27 3.35
C LEU A 508 -7.10 38.55 4.70
N ASN A 509 -8.41 38.36 4.78
CA ASN A 509 -9.23 38.56 5.98
C ASN A 509 -9.22 40.01 6.54
N VAL A 510 -8.74 40.97 5.75
CA VAL A 510 -8.69 42.40 6.10
C VAL A 510 -9.81 43.14 5.36
N PRO A 511 -10.49 44.12 5.98
CA PRO A 511 -11.45 44.98 5.32
C PRO A 511 -10.77 45.90 4.31
N LEU A 512 -11.03 45.71 3.03
CA LEU A 512 -10.42 46.43 1.91
C LEU A 512 -11.39 47.47 1.33
N GLU A 513 -10.86 48.62 0.96
CA GLU A 513 -11.57 49.64 0.18
C GLU A 513 -11.84 49.11 -1.24
N LYS A 514 -12.86 49.68 -1.89
CA LYS A 514 -13.28 49.26 -3.23
C LYS A 514 -12.18 49.44 -4.27
N SER A 515 -11.37 50.49 -4.13
CA SER A 515 -10.20 50.78 -5.00
C SER A 515 -9.14 49.66 -4.86
N ALA A 516 -8.80 49.27 -3.64
CA ALA A 516 -7.82 48.23 -3.39
C ALA A 516 -8.28 46.87 -3.97
N VAL A 517 -9.57 46.56 -3.89
CA VAL A 517 -10.13 45.36 -4.52
C VAL A 517 -10.03 45.41 -6.04
N GLN A 518 -10.18 46.61 -6.66
CA GLN A 518 -10.02 46.79 -8.08
C GLN A 518 -8.56 46.60 -8.52
N GLU A 519 -7.60 47.10 -7.75
CA GLU A 519 -6.17 46.91 -8.01
C GLU A 519 -5.78 45.42 -7.93
N ILE A 520 -6.26 44.72 -6.86
CA ILE A 520 -6.07 43.28 -6.73
C ILE A 520 -6.65 42.55 -7.93
N LYS A 521 -7.86 42.93 -8.35
CA LYS A 521 -8.52 42.32 -9.50
C LYS A 521 -7.70 42.51 -10.79
N ALA A 522 -7.22 43.72 -11.05
CA ALA A 522 -6.39 44.04 -12.23
C ALA A 522 -5.11 43.20 -12.25
N TYR A 523 -4.43 43.05 -11.12
CA TYR A 523 -3.29 42.15 -11.00
C TYR A 523 -3.63 40.69 -11.31
N LEU A 524 -4.72 40.18 -10.72
CA LEU A 524 -5.17 38.82 -10.95
C LEU A 524 -5.55 38.54 -12.39
N GLU A 525 -6.19 39.52 -13.07
CA GLU A 525 -6.49 39.45 -14.52
C GLU A 525 -5.21 39.32 -15.36
N THR A 526 -4.15 40.00 -14.96
CA THR A 526 -2.83 39.87 -15.60
C THR A 526 -2.22 38.48 -15.38
N VAL A 527 -2.32 37.94 -14.17
CA VAL A 527 -1.79 36.60 -13.84
C VAL A 527 -2.57 35.50 -14.56
N ILE A 528 -3.90 35.60 -14.55
CA ILE A 528 -4.81 34.63 -15.18
C ILE A 528 -4.78 34.72 -16.71
N GLY A 529 -4.48 35.89 -17.24
CA GLY A 529 -4.39 36.14 -18.68
C GLY A 529 -5.74 36.45 -19.34
N GLN A 530 -6.79 36.72 -18.55
CA GLN A 530 -8.10 37.12 -19.06
C GLN A 530 -8.86 37.99 -18.06
N PRO A 531 -9.70 38.93 -18.50
CA PRO A 531 -10.53 39.74 -17.63
C PRO A 531 -11.69 38.93 -17.06
N PHE A 532 -12.10 39.22 -15.83
CA PHE A 532 -13.25 38.57 -15.21
C PHE A 532 -14.21 39.56 -14.55
N ARG A 533 -15.50 39.34 -14.71
CA ARG A 533 -16.56 40.21 -14.13
C ARG A 533 -16.87 39.89 -12.67
N CYS A 534 -16.89 38.62 -12.30
CA CYS A 534 -17.25 38.18 -10.99
C CYS A 534 -16.04 37.53 -10.29
N PHE A 535 -15.56 38.19 -9.21
CA PHE A 535 -14.43 37.71 -8.44
C PHE A 535 -14.64 36.27 -7.93
N ASN A 536 -15.76 36.00 -7.29
CA ASN A 536 -16.03 34.69 -6.70
C ASN A 536 -16.11 33.56 -7.74
N HIS A 537 -16.64 33.84 -8.91
CA HIS A 537 -16.73 32.83 -9.97
C HIS A 537 -15.32 32.42 -10.47
N PHE A 538 -14.44 33.41 -10.68
CA PHE A 538 -13.12 33.16 -11.23
C PHE A 538 -12.07 32.75 -10.19
N MET A 539 -12.16 33.27 -8.97
CA MET A 539 -11.17 33.03 -7.93
C MET A 539 -11.50 31.82 -7.04
N LYS A 540 -12.74 31.33 -7.10
CA LYS A 540 -13.12 30.12 -6.37
C LYS A 540 -12.27 28.88 -6.74
N PRO A 541 -11.94 28.61 -8.02
CA PRO A 541 -11.04 27.51 -8.38
C PRO A 541 -9.61 27.66 -7.79
N TYR A 542 -9.17 28.89 -7.55
CA TYR A 542 -7.89 29.19 -6.91
C TYR A 542 -7.97 29.26 -5.38
N GLY A 543 -9.11 28.92 -4.80
CA GLY A 543 -9.29 28.89 -3.34
C GLY A 543 -9.54 30.25 -2.69
N TYR A 544 -10.08 31.23 -3.42
CA TYR A 544 -10.34 32.58 -2.90
C TYR A 544 -11.78 33.05 -3.16
N ALA A 545 -12.35 33.80 -2.21
CA ALA A 545 -13.62 34.48 -2.38
C ALA A 545 -13.62 35.89 -1.76
N ILE A 546 -14.50 36.73 -2.26
CA ILE A 546 -14.75 38.06 -1.72
C ILE A 546 -16.14 38.12 -1.12
N ARG A 547 -16.26 38.73 0.05
CA ARG A 547 -17.52 39.02 0.75
C ARG A 547 -17.56 40.44 1.25
N LYS A 548 -18.75 40.94 1.55
CA LYS A 548 -18.89 42.24 2.23
C LYS A 548 -18.38 42.15 3.66
N ALA A 549 -17.65 43.15 4.13
CA ALA A 549 -17.32 43.27 5.54
C ALA A 549 -18.61 43.48 6.36
N SER A 550 -18.66 42.86 7.53
CA SER A 550 -19.78 43.08 8.47
C SER A 550 -19.66 44.46 9.10
N GLY A 551 -20.75 45.20 9.13
CA GLY A 551 -20.82 46.51 9.80
C GLY A 551 -22.11 47.25 9.40
N ASN A 552 -22.62 48.06 10.31
CA ASN A 552 -23.70 49.00 10.02
C ASN A 552 -23.12 50.31 9.42
N THR A 553 -23.95 51.25 9.01
CA THR A 553 -23.57 52.50 8.35
C THR A 553 -22.60 53.39 9.15
N THR A 554 -22.48 53.18 10.44
CA THR A 554 -21.54 53.88 11.35
C THR A 554 -20.23 53.13 11.56
N SER A 555 -20.11 51.90 11.09
CA SER A 555 -18.91 51.09 11.22
C SER A 555 -17.81 51.59 10.27
N PRO A 556 -16.54 51.67 10.69
CA PRO A 556 -15.41 51.97 9.81
C PRO A 556 -15.19 50.95 8.67
N ASN A 557 -15.89 49.82 8.78
CA ASN A 557 -15.86 48.74 7.77
C ASN A 557 -17.06 48.78 6.81
N TYR A 558 -17.98 49.76 6.96
CA TYR A 558 -19.12 49.87 6.07
C TYR A 558 -18.72 50.12 4.63
N GLY A 559 -19.25 49.32 3.73
CA GLY A 559 -18.91 49.38 2.29
C GLY A 559 -17.64 48.70 1.87
N LYS A 560 -16.81 48.24 2.80
CA LYS A 560 -15.58 47.48 2.51
C LYS A 560 -15.86 46.03 2.14
N GLN A 561 -14.87 45.40 1.55
CA GLN A 561 -14.90 44.01 1.13
C GLN A 561 -13.75 43.24 1.78
N ILE A 562 -13.95 41.95 2.03
CA ILE A 562 -12.94 41.07 2.61
C ILE A 562 -12.68 39.95 1.61
N ILE A 563 -11.43 39.76 1.22
CA ILE A 563 -11.00 38.59 0.48
C ILE A 563 -10.62 37.53 1.52
N THR A 564 -11.22 36.35 1.39
CA THR A 564 -10.94 35.21 2.27
C THR A 564 -10.45 34.05 1.43
N ARG A 565 -9.58 33.26 2.01
CA ARG A 565 -9.33 31.91 1.50
C ARG A 565 -10.57 31.08 1.77
N ILE A 566 -11.08 30.41 0.73
CA ILE A 566 -12.26 29.55 0.89
C ILE A 566 -11.76 28.16 1.21
N GLY A 567 -12.20 27.64 2.34
CA GLY A 567 -12.22 26.20 2.53
C GLY A 567 -13.22 25.59 1.55
N THR A 568 -12.84 24.59 0.78
CA THR A 568 -13.72 23.84 -0.11
C THR A 568 -14.64 22.92 0.73
N GLY A 569 -15.42 23.52 1.62
CA GLY A 569 -16.31 22.82 2.54
C GLY A 569 -17.76 23.33 2.44
N LYS A 570 -18.64 22.46 2.00
CA LYS A 570 -20.11 22.53 2.02
C LYS A 570 -20.77 23.42 0.95
N THR A 571 -21.06 22.85 -0.18
CA THR A 571 -22.35 22.95 -0.84
C THR A 571 -22.92 21.56 -0.98
#